data_1f5d3bb750a17f30e49f23d5649c0bfa
#
_entry.id   1f5d3bb750a17f30e49f23d5649c0bfa
#
_cell.length_a   1.000
_cell.length_b   1.000
_cell.length_c   1.000
_cell.angle_alpha   90.00
_cell.angle_beta   90.00
_cell.angle_gamma   90.00
#
_symmetry.space_group_name_H-M   'P 1'
#
loop_
_entity.id
_entity.type
_entity.pdbx_description
1 polymer ?
#
loop_
_entity_poly.entity_id
_entity_poly.type
_entity_poly.pdbx_seq_one_letter_code
_entity_poly.pdbx_strand_id
1 'polypeptide(L)'
;MTEPVWLDTAIVLDVHAEHLAIFGGADGMRDLGMLESALGRPLNKYSYGESDLAALAAAYCYGIARNHPFVDGNKRAAFASLIVLLGLNGIDFDVPPAEATAMIMALAAGEVSEESLTRWIRDNWPNP
;
A
#
# COMPACT_ATOMS: atom_id res chain seq x y z
N MET A 1 13.00 -18.51 -6.78
CA MET A 1 11.86 -17.61 -6.68
C MET A 1 12.11 -16.38 -7.52
N THR A 2 11.13 -15.99 -8.32
CA THR A 2 11.26 -14.80 -9.16
C THR A 2 11.05 -13.52 -8.35
N GLU A 3 11.68 -12.45 -8.79
CA GLU A 3 11.47 -11.14 -8.19
C GLU A 3 10.01 -10.70 -8.41
N PRO A 4 9.37 -10.07 -7.42
CA PRO A 4 8.03 -9.54 -7.60
C PRO A 4 7.94 -8.48 -8.69
N VAL A 5 6.74 -8.31 -9.26
CA VAL A 5 6.44 -7.14 -10.08
C VAL A 5 6.20 -5.97 -9.12
N TRP A 6 6.98 -4.91 -9.27
CA TRP A 6 6.96 -3.76 -8.37
C TRP A 6 5.99 -2.68 -8.83
N LEU A 7 5.48 -1.90 -7.86
CA LEU A 7 4.80 -0.64 -8.19
C LEU A 7 5.84 0.44 -8.41
N ASP A 8 5.66 1.21 -9.46
CA ASP A 8 6.47 2.41 -9.68
C ASP A 8 5.64 3.67 -9.40
N THR A 9 6.31 4.83 -9.47
CA THR A 9 5.67 6.12 -9.21
C THR A 9 4.48 6.35 -10.15
N ALA A 10 4.61 6.01 -11.43
CA ALA A 10 3.55 6.24 -12.42
C ALA A 10 2.28 5.46 -12.07
N ILE A 11 2.42 4.20 -11.66
CA ILE A 11 1.27 3.37 -11.28
C ILE A 11 0.56 3.96 -10.07
N VAL A 12 1.31 4.37 -9.03
CA VAL A 12 0.72 4.94 -7.83
C VAL A 12 0.03 6.27 -8.10
N LEU A 13 0.61 7.11 -8.96
CA LEU A 13 -0.02 8.37 -9.37
C LEU A 13 -1.32 8.13 -10.10
N ASP A 14 -1.37 7.13 -11.00
CA ASP A 14 -2.59 6.78 -11.74
C ASP A 14 -3.67 6.25 -10.80
N VAL A 15 -3.29 5.40 -9.85
CA VAL A 15 -4.22 4.87 -8.85
C VAL A 15 -4.80 5.99 -8.00
N HIS A 16 -3.96 6.92 -7.54
CA HIS A 16 -4.39 8.06 -6.75
C HIS A 16 -5.37 8.95 -7.54
N ALA A 17 -5.03 9.27 -8.79
CA ALA A 17 -5.88 10.10 -9.66
C ALA A 17 -7.24 9.45 -9.90
N GLU A 18 -7.26 8.14 -10.14
CA GLU A 18 -8.51 7.39 -10.34
C GLU A 18 -9.41 7.44 -9.10
N HIS A 19 -8.83 7.27 -7.92
CA HIS A 19 -9.58 7.34 -6.66
C HIS A 19 -10.13 8.74 -6.39
N LEU A 20 -9.37 9.79 -6.70
CA LEU A 20 -9.88 11.16 -6.59
C LEU A 20 -11.05 11.38 -7.54
N ALA A 21 -11.00 10.86 -8.77
CA ALA A 21 -12.08 10.99 -9.74
C ALA A 21 -13.36 10.30 -9.27
N ILE A 22 -13.23 9.17 -8.58
CA ILE A 22 -14.37 8.37 -8.11
C ILE A 22 -14.92 8.91 -6.79
N PHE A 23 -14.06 9.22 -5.83
CA PHE A 23 -14.45 9.53 -4.45
C PHE A 23 -14.35 11.02 -4.11
N GLY A 24 -13.77 11.82 -4.99
CA GLY A 24 -13.51 13.23 -4.72
C GLY A 24 -12.28 13.44 -3.85
N GLY A 25 -12.01 14.69 -3.55
CA GLY A 25 -10.88 15.11 -2.74
C GLY A 25 -10.02 16.12 -3.49
N ALA A 26 -9.10 16.77 -2.77
CA ALA A 26 -8.20 17.75 -3.34
C ALA A 26 -7.08 17.07 -4.12
N ASP A 27 -6.83 17.51 -5.35
CA ASP A 27 -5.74 17.02 -6.18
C ASP A 27 -4.41 17.60 -5.70
N GLY A 28 -3.34 16.91 -6.04
CA GLY A 28 -1.99 17.42 -5.89
C GLY A 28 -1.07 16.52 -5.08
N MET A 29 0.21 16.73 -5.31
CA MET A 29 1.31 16.10 -4.62
C MET A 29 1.79 17.03 -3.50
N ARG A 30 1.77 16.55 -2.25
CA ARG A 30 2.31 17.32 -1.13
C ARG A 30 3.83 17.23 -1.09
N ASP A 31 4.37 16.03 -1.30
CA ASP A 31 5.82 15.79 -1.20
C ASP A 31 6.21 14.56 -2.01
N LEU A 32 6.81 14.78 -3.18
CA LEU A 32 7.25 13.70 -4.06
C LEU A 32 8.33 12.84 -3.40
N GLY A 33 9.23 13.46 -2.64
CA GLY A 33 10.28 12.73 -1.93
C GLY A 33 9.70 11.73 -0.92
N MET A 34 8.59 12.09 -0.28
CA MET A 34 7.89 11.20 0.65
C MET A 34 7.25 10.02 -0.08
N LEU A 35 6.76 10.24 -1.31
CA LEU A 35 6.26 9.13 -2.13
C LEU A 35 7.41 8.22 -2.55
N GLU A 36 8.50 8.77 -3.05
CA GLU A 36 9.66 7.98 -3.46
C GLU A 36 10.24 7.19 -2.29
N SER A 37 10.29 7.79 -1.11
CA SER A 37 10.73 7.10 0.11
C SER A 37 9.82 5.91 0.44
N ALA A 38 8.50 6.11 0.34
CA ALA A 38 7.53 5.03 0.59
C ALA A 38 7.71 3.88 -0.41
N LEU A 39 7.91 4.20 -1.69
CA LEU A 39 8.08 3.18 -2.73
C LEU A 39 9.43 2.46 -2.64
N GLY A 40 10.43 3.09 -2.02
CA GLY A 40 11.72 2.46 -1.77
C GLY A 40 11.72 1.44 -0.64
N ARG A 41 10.76 1.52 0.29
CA ARG A 41 10.73 0.63 1.46
C ARG A 41 10.65 -0.87 1.08
N PRO A 42 9.72 -1.32 0.22
CA PRO A 42 9.66 -2.73 -0.13
C PRO A 42 10.89 -3.19 -0.92
N LEU A 43 11.45 -2.33 -1.77
CA LEU A 43 12.68 -2.67 -2.50
C LEU A 43 13.85 -2.90 -1.54
N ASN A 44 13.98 -2.06 -0.51
CA ASN A 44 15.02 -2.23 0.51
C ASN A 44 14.81 -3.52 1.30
N LYS A 45 13.58 -3.82 1.70
CA LYS A 45 13.27 -5.08 2.38
C LYS A 45 13.65 -6.29 1.55
N TYR A 46 13.31 -6.26 0.27
CA TYR A 46 13.63 -7.35 -0.64
C TYR A 46 15.15 -7.54 -0.77
N SER A 47 15.89 -6.45 -0.88
CA SER A 47 17.36 -6.52 -1.01
C SER A 47 18.02 -7.06 0.27
N TYR A 48 17.37 -6.92 1.42
CA TYR A 48 17.85 -7.48 2.69
C TYR A 48 17.30 -8.89 2.96
N GLY A 49 16.65 -9.51 1.98
CA GLY A 49 16.23 -10.91 2.08
C GLY A 49 14.73 -11.15 2.30
N GLU A 50 13.91 -10.10 2.42
CA GLU A 50 12.48 -10.30 2.57
C GLU A 50 11.84 -10.74 1.25
N SER A 51 11.29 -11.94 1.22
CA SER A 51 10.66 -12.50 0.03
C SER A 51 9.15 -12.73 0.20
N ASP A 52 8.60 -12.50 1.39
CA ASP A 52 7.18 -12.66 1.64
C ASP A 52 6.41 -11.52 1.01
N LEU A 53 5.55 -11.84 0.05
CA LEU A 53 4.77 -10.85 -0.69
C LEU A 53 3.84 -10.05 0.24
N ALA A 54 3.33 -10.68 1.30
CA ALA A 54 2.51 -9.96 2.29
C ALA A 54 3.32 -8.87 2.99
N ALA A 55 4.57 -9.14 3.34
CA ALA A 55 5.44 -8.16 3.98
C ALA A 55 5.79 -7.01 3.03
N LEU A 56 6.00 -7.32 1.75
CA LEU A 56 6.31 -6.31 0.73
C LEU A 56 5.10 -5.42 0.45
N ALA A 57 3.90 -6.01 0.37
CA ALA A 57 2.66 -5.25 0.22
C ALA A 57 2.41 -4.36 1.43
N ALA A 58 2.65 -4.86 2.64
CA ALA A 58 2.54 -4.07 3.86
C ALA A 58 3.49 -2.88 3.85
N ALA A 59 4.70 -3.06 3.33
CA ALA A 59 5.68 -1.96 3.25
C ALA A 59 5.19 -0.82 2.37
N TYR A 60 4.59 -1.11 1.22
CA TYR A 60 3.98 -0.08 0.37
C TYR A 60 2.87 0.66 1.11
N CYS A 61 1.93 -0.09 1.66
CA CYS A 61 0.75 0.46 2.33
C CYS A 61 1.17 1.31 3.54
N TYR A 62 2.03 0.77 4.38
CA TYR A 62 2.54 1.46 5.57
C TYR A 62 3.26 2.76 5.19
N GLY A 63 4.14 2.70 4.20
CA GLY A 63 4.92 3.85 3.77
C GLY A 63 4.03 5.00 3.26
N ILE A 64 3.06 4.70 2.40
CA ILE A 64 2.18 5.73 1.85
C ILE A 64 1.26 6.28 2.94
N ALA A 65 0.69 5.41 3.78
CA ALA A 65 -0.20 5.85 4.86
C ALA A 65 0.50 6.75 5.87
N ARG A 66 1.76 6.46 6.20
CA ARG A 66 2.52 7.22 7.20
C ARG A 66 3.18 8.47 6.63
N ASN A 67 3.63 8.43 5.38
CA ASN A 67 4.36 9.54 4.77
C ASN A 67 3.47 10.66 4.24
N HIS A 68 2.18 10.40 4.00
CA HIS A 68 1.24 11.39 3.49
C HIS A 68 1.77 12.15 2.26
N PRO A 69 2.16 11.46 1.18
CA PRO A 69 2.78 12.13 0.04
C PRO A 69 1.82 13.01 -0.76
N PHE A 70 0.52 12.76 -0.71
CA PHE A 70 -0.49 13.50 -1.44
C PHE A 70 -1.15 14.56 -0.57
N VAL A 71 -1.76 15.56 -1.22
CA VAL A 71 -2.56 16.57 -0.52
C VAL A 71 -3.77 15.91 0.15
N ASP A 72 -4.41 14.95 -0.55
CA ASP A 72 -5.58 14.24 -0.05
C ASP A 72 -5.60 12.81 -0.62
N GLY A 73 -6.38 11.92 -0.03
CA GLY A 73 -6.54 10.56 -0.53
C GLY A 73 -5.41 9.60 -0.15
N ASN A 74 -4.58 9.92 0.83
CA ASN A 74 -3.43 9.08 1.22
C ASN A 74 -3.84 7.70 1.71
N LYS A 75 -4.90 7.60 2.51
CA LYS A 75 -5.37 6.32 3.03
C LYS A 75 -5.88 5.42 1.90
N ARG A 76 -6.64 5.98 0.95
CA ARG A 76 -7.11 5.25 -0.22
C ARG A 76 -5.97 4.79 -1.10
N ALA A 77 -5.00 5.69 -1.36
CA ALA A 77 -3.83 5.36 -2.16
C ALA A 77 -2.99 4.26 -1.50
N ALA A 78 -2.85 4.30 -0.18
CA ALA A 78 -2.10 3.29 0.57
C ALA A 78 -2.74 1.90 0.42
N PHE A 79 -4.04 1.79 0.65
CA PHE A 79 -4.73 0.50 0.54
C PHE A 79 -4.79 0.02 -0.91
N ALA A 80 -5.09 0.93 -1.85
CA ALA A 80 -5.13 0.58 -3.27
C ALA A 80 -3.78 0.08 -3.77
N SER A 81 -2.67 0.66 -3.29
CA SER A 81 -1.33 0.21 -3.66
C SER A 81 -1.06 -1.22 -3.19
N LEU A 82 -1.52 -1.58 -1.99
CA LEU A 82 -1.44 -2.95 -1.49
C LEU A 82 -2.20 -3.90 -2.42
N ILE A 83 -3.42 -3.56 -2.77
CA ILE A 83 -4.28 -4.37 -3.64
C ILE A 83 -3.66 -4.53 -5.03
N VAL A 84 -3.16 -3.43 -5.61
CA VAL A 84 -2.57 -3.46 -6.96
C VAL A 84 -1.27 -4.26 -6.98
N LEU A 85 -0.41 -4.08 -5.97
CA LEU A 85 0.81 -4.89 -5.88
C LEU A 85 0.49 -6.38 -5.85
N LEU A 86 -0.43 -6.78 -4.98
CA LEU A 86 -0.80 -8.19 -4.86
C LEU A 86 -1.41 -8.70 -6.17
N GLY A 87 -2.29 -7.90 -6.80
CA GLY A 87 -2.90 -8.26 -8.07
C GLY A 87 -1.89 -8.45 -9.20
N LEU A 88 -0.90 -7.56 -9.28
CA LEU A 88 0.19 -7.68 -10.27
C LEU A 88 1.00 -8.95 -10.09
N ASN A 89 1.00 -9.51 -8.88
CA ASN A 89 1.73 -10.72 -8.55
C ASN A 89 0.82 -11.95 -8.42
N GLY A 90 -0.40 -11.87 -8.95
CA GLY A 90 -1.30 -13.01 -9.05
C GLY A 90 -2.14 -13.28 -7.81
N ILE A 91 -2.19 -12.36 -6.85
CA ILE A 91 -2.93 -12.54 -5.61
C ILE A 91 -4.16 -11.62 -5.61
N ASP A 92 -5.34 -12.22 -5.62
CA ASP A 92 -6.61 -11.49 -5.54
C ASP A 92 -6.98 -11.31 -4.07
N PHE A 93 -6.44 -10.26 -3.46
CA PHE A 93 -6.65 -9.97 -2.05
C PHE A 93 -7.97 -9.22 -1.87
N ASP A 94 -8.88 -9.79 -1.07
CA ASP A 94 -10.19 -9.21 -0.85
C ASP A 94 -10.57 -9.33 0.61
N VAL A 95 -10.99 -8.22 1.20
CA VAL A 95 -11.47 -8.15 2.59
C VAL A 95 -12.71 -7.27 2.64
N PRO A 96 -13.59 -7.46 3.63
CA PRO A 96 -14.76 -6.58 3.77
C PRO A 96 -14.33 -5.11 3.87
N PRO A 97 -15.03 -4.20 3.18
CA PRO A 97 -14.66 -2.78 3.19
C PRO A 97 -14.56 -2.16 4.57
N ALA A 98 -15.41 -2.56 5.51
CA ALA A 98 -15.37 -2.02 6.88
C ALA A 98 -14.07 -2.42 7.60
N GLU A 99 -13.59 -3.64 7.38
CA GLU A 99 -12.33 -4.12 7.98
C GLU A 99 -11.13 -3.40 7.36
N ALA A 100 -11.14 -3.22 6.05
CA ALA A 100 -10.09 -2.48 5.36
C ALA A 100 -10.02 -1.04 5.86
N THR A 101 -11.16 -0.37 5.98
CA THR A 101 -11.24 1.00 6.47
C THR A 101 -10.69 1.10 7.90
N ALA A 102 -11.11 0.21 8.79
CA ALA A 102 -10.65 0.21 10.18
C ALA A 102 -9.14 0.01 10.27
N MET A 103 -8.59 -0.92 9.50
CA MET A 103 -7.14 -1.18 9.49
C MET A 103 -6.36 0.03 8.99
N ILE A 104 -6.78 0.64 7.90
CA ILE A 104 -6.07 1.77 7.30
C ILE A 104 -6.14 3.01 8.20
N MET A 105 -7.28 3.25 8.84
CA MET A 105 -7.41 4.36 9.78
C MET A 105 -6.49 4.17 10.99
N ALA A 106 -6.44 2.98 11.56
CA ALA A 106 -5.56 2.66 12.67
C ALA A 106 -4.09 2.78 12.28
N LEU A 107 -3.73 2.32 11.08
CA LEU A 107 -2.39 2.42 10.56
C LEU A 107 -1.95 3.89 10.41
N ALA A 108 -2.80 4.70 9.80
CA ALA A 108 -2.51 6.13 9.58
C ALA A 108 -2.40 6.90 10.90
N ALA A 109 -3.16 6.49 11.91
CA ALA A 109 -3.12 7.07 13.25
C ALA A 109 -1.90 6.64 14.08
N GLY A 110 -1.11 5.68 13.58
CA GLY A 110 0.06 5.18 14.30
C GLY A 110 -0.27 4.12 15.35
N GLU A 111 -1.46 3.57 15.32
CA GLU A 111 -1.93 2.57 16.29
C GLU A 111 -1.59 1.13 15.90
N VAL A 112 -1.19 0.90 14.66
CA VAL A 112 -0.87 -0.42 14.11
C VAL A 112 0.53 -0.38 13.51
N SER A 113 1.35 -1.37 13.84
CA SER A 113 2.70 -1.49 13.29
C SER A 113 2.68 -2.11 11.89
N GLU A 114 3.79 -1.96 11.19
CA GLU A 114 3.97 -2.61 9.89
C GLU A 114 3.89 -4.15 10.02
N GLU A 115 4.43 -4.70 11.09
CA GLU A 115 4.38 -6.15 11.37
C GLU A 115 2.95 -6.62 11.60
N SER A 116 2.15 -5.85 12.32
CA SER A 116 0.73 -6.17 12.53
C SER A 116 -0.06 -6.11 11.23
N LEU A 117 0.24 -5.14 10.37
CA LEU A 117 -0.36 -5.05 9.04
C LEU A 117 0.00 -6.28 8.20
N THR A 118 1.27 -6.71 8.25
CA THR A 118 1.71 -7.90 7.53
C THR A 118 0.95 -9.15 8.00
N ARG A 119 0.77 -9.32 9.33
CA ARG A 119 0.01 -10.45 9.87
C ARG A 119 -1.45 -10.41 9.42
N TRP A 120 -2.05 -9.22 9.41
CA TRP A 120 -3.43 -9.05 8.95
C TRP A 120 -3.58 -9.45 7.48
N ILE A 121 -2.63 -9.08 6.64
CA ILE A 121 -2.62 -9.48 5.22
C ILE A 121 -2.52 -11.01 5.11
N ARG A 122 -1.62 -11.63 5.86
CA ARG A 122 -1.47 -13.10 5.86
C ARG A 122 -2.72 -13.80 6.35
N ASP A 123 -3.35 -13.29 7.40
CA ASP A 123 -4.57 -13.88 7.98
C ASP A 123 -5.75 -13.83 7.02
N ASN A 124 -5.74 -12.89 6.07
CA ASN A 124 -6.77 -12.73 5.05
C ASN A 124 -6.30 -13.18 3.67
N TRP A 125 -5.19 -13.91 3.60
CA TRP A 125 -4.64 -14.37 2.32
C TRP A 125 -5.65 -15.29 1.62
N PRO A 126 -5.91 -15.08 0.31
CA PRO A 126 -6.88 -15.90 -0.39
C PRO A 126 -6.41 -17.35 -0.51
N ASN A 127 -7.32 -18.28 -0.37
CA ASN A 127 -7.04 -19.68 -0.58
C ASN A 127 -6.89 -19.96 -2.08
N PRO A 128 -5.98 -20.87 -2.46
CA PRO A 128 -5.80 -21.25 -3.85
C PRO A 128 -7.04 -21.96 -4.43
#